data_d8bdb5cec4133bfb0720783d65b5ee16
#
_entry.id   d8bdb5cec4133bfb0720783d65b5ee16
#
_cell.length_a   1.000
_cell.length_b   1.000
_cell.length_c   1.000
_cell.angle_alpha   90.00
_cell.angle_beta   90.00
_cell.angle_gamma   90.00
#
_symmetry.space_group_name_H-M   'P 1'
#
loop_
_entity.id
_entity.type
_entity.pdbx_description
1 polymer ?
#
loop_
_entity_poly.entity_id
_entity_poly.type
_entity_poly.pdbx_seq_one_letter_code
_entity_poly.pdbx_strand_id
1 'polypeptide(L)'
;MNKYSKTRFITPALMTGASRIHNFGAGPAVLPLSVVEECRAALPNLNDSGFGLLEISHRSQVFQDVVDSAMARLRRVLGVPDDYTVLFLQGGASLQFYMTALNLLAPGEKADYLTTGGWSEKALKEAQRVGDAISAWDPSEGEFKRVPKDGEYSIRQDAVYVHYTS
;
A
#
# COMPACT_ATOMS: atom_id res chain seq x y z
N MET A 1 29.67 -13.82 28.79
CA MET A 1 28.42 -14.60 28.84
C MET A 1 27.63 -14.35 27.53
N ASN A 2 27.60 -15.35 26.69
CA ASN A 2 27.12 -15.24 25.30
C ASN A 2 25.60 -15.39 25.24
N LYS A 3 24.87 -14.31 24.88
CA LYS A 3 23.41 -14.21 24.84
C LYS A 3 22.77 -14.71 23.53
N TYR A 4 23.52 -15.32 22.61
CA TYR A 4 23.04 -15.74 21.28
C TYR A 4 23.03 -17.25 21.07
N SER A 5 22.68 -18.02 22.09
CA SER A 5 22.56 -19.47 21.97
C SER A 5 21.10 -19.88 22.13
N LYS A 6 20.36 -19.95 21.03
CA LYS A 6 19.29 -20.92 20.70
C LYS A 6 18.54 -20.51 19.43
N THR A 7 19.24 -20.54 18.29
CA THR A 7 18.55 -20.63 17.01
C THR A 7 17.94 -22.04 16.94
N ARG A 8 16.68 -22.19 17.28
CA ARG A 8 15.93 -23.42 16.97
C ARG A 8 15.68 -23.41 15.47
N PHE A 9 16.38 -24.26 14.74
CA PHE A 9 15.99 -24.59 13.37
C PHE A 9 14.60 -25.23 13.44
N ILE A 10 13.63 -24.58 12.83
CA ILE A 10 12.25 -25.10 12.73
C ILE A 10 12.30 -26.26 11.75
N THR A 11 12.18 -27.48 12.26
CA THR A 11 12.09 -28.68 11.43
C THR A 11 10.75 -28.67 10.67
N PRO A 12 10.70 -29.03 9.38
CA PRO A 12 9.47 -28.98 8.55
C PRO A 12 8.26 -29.75 9.10
N ALA A 13 8.47 -30.69 10.01
CA ALA A 13 7.44 -31.53 10.62
C ALA A 13 6.50 -30.79 11.61
N LEU A 14 6.79 -29.55 11.98
CA LEU A 14 6.02 -28.81 12.99
C LEU A 14 4.84 -27.99 12.46
N MET A 15 4.52 -28.04 11.16
CA MET A 15 3.43 -27.26 10.57
C MET A 15 2.14 -28.02 10.31
N THR A 16 2.05 -29.31 10.64
CA THR A 16 0.82 -30.09 10.52
C THR A 16 0.04 -30.01 11.82
N GLY A 17 -0.89 -29.06 11.95
CA GLY A 17 -1.87 -29.04 13.02
C GLY A 17 -2.01 -27.78 13.85
N ALA A 18 -1.21 -26.76 13.66
CA ALA A 18 -1.45 -25.47 14.32
C ALA A 18 -2.69 -24.80 13.72
N SER A 19 -3.75 -24.70 14.49
CA SER A 19 -4.93 -23.89 14.13
C SER A 19 -4.50 -22.43 13.92
N ARG A 20 -4.77 -21.88 12.75
CA ARG A 20 -4.54 -20.45 12.49
C ARG A 20 -5.56 -19.63 13.27
N ILE A 21 -5.10 -18.61 13.96
CA ILE A 21 -5.99 -17.67 14.64
C ILE A 21 -6.77 -16.84 13.61
N HIS A 22 -7.96 -16.39 13.98
CA HIS A 22 -8.70 -15.43 13.19
C HIS A 22 -8.02 -14.06 13.28
N ASN A 23 -7.49 -13.59 12.15
CA ASN A 23 -6.84 -12.29 12.05
C ASN A 23 -7.77 -11.31 11.32
N PHE A 24 -8.22 -10.28 12.01
CA PHE A 24 -9.06 -9.19 11.48
C PHE A 24 -8.27 -7.89 11.30
N GLY A 25 -6.94 -7.94 11.31
CA GLY A 25 -6.08 -6.80 11.06
C GLY A 25 -6.27 -6.25 9.64
N ALA A 26 -6.28 -4.93 9.51
CA ALA A 26 -6.37 -4.25 8.23
C ALA A 26 -5.10 -4.41 7.38
N GLY A 27 -3.95 -4.55 8.03
CA GLY A 27 -2.66 -4.81 7.41
C GLY A 27 -1.53 -4.85 8.44
N PRO A 28 -0.68 -5.89 8.41
CA PRO A 28 -0.73 -7.11 7.58
C PRO A 28 -1.99 -7.93 7.79
N ALA A 29 -2.70 -8.24 6.70
CA ALA A 29 -3.97 -8.95 6.72
C ALA A 29 -3.78 -10.47 6.57
N VAL A 30 -4.86 -11.23 6.80
CA VAL A 30 -4.86 -12.66 6.56
C VAL A 30 -4.72 -12.98 5.06
N LEU A 31 -3.87 -13.95 4.74
CA LEU A 31 -3.79 -14.54 3.40
C LEU A 31 -4.49 -15.89 3.38
N PRO A 32 -5.14 -16.30 2.28
CA PRO A 32 -5.60 -17.67 2.09
C PRO A 32 -4.45 -18.66 2.28
N LEU A 33 -4.72 -19.80 2.90
CA LEU A 33 -3.68 -20.79 3.17
C LEU A 33 -3.02 -21.31 1.89
N SER A 34 -3.82 -21.50 0.82
CA SER A 34 -3.31 -21.90 -0.50
C SER A 34 -2.24 -20.93 -1.04
N VAL A 35 -2.46 -19.62 -0.89
CA VAL A 35 -1.48 -18.59 -1.30
C VAL A 35 -0.19 -18.71 -0.48
N VAL A 36 -0.30 -18.94 0.83
CA VAL A 36 0.87 -19.11 1.70
C VAL A 36 1.67 -20.36 1.31
N GLU A 37 0.97 -21.45 0.96
CA GLU A 37 1.60 -22.70 0.53
C GLU A 37 2.24 -22.57 -0.85
N GLU A 38 1.62 -21.87 -1.80
CA GLU A 38 2.24 -21.54 -3.09
C GLU A 38 3.51 -20.73 -2.92
N CYS A 39 3.48 -19.69 -2.08
CA CYS A 39 4.68 -18.91 -1.75
C CYS A 39 5.77 -19.78 -1.13
N ARG A 40 5.41 -20.66 -0.21
CA ARG A 40 6.36 -21.61 0.40
C ARG A 40 7.00 -22.55 -0.62
N ALA A 41 6.21 -23.06 -1.55
CA ALA A 41 6.70 -23.94 -2.61
C ALA A 41 7.64 -23.19 -3.57
N ALA A 42 7.36 -21.94 -3.87
CA ALA A 42 8.16 -21.11 -4.76
C ALA A 42 9.52 -20.68 -4.15
N LEU A 43 9.67 -20.68 -2.82
CA LEU A 43 10.90 -20.21 -2.17
C LEU A 43 12.16 -20.99 -2.63
N PRO A 44 12.18 -22.34 -2.67
CA PRO A 44 13.35 -23.08 -3.14
C PRO A 44 13.46 -23.20 -4.66
N ASN A 45 12.35 -23.17 -5.38
CA ASN A 45 12.33 -23.37 -6.83
C ASN A 45 11.03 -22.81 -7.45
N LEU A 46 11.12 -21.62 -8.04
CA LEU A 46 9.96 -21.00 -8.68
C LEU A 46 9.69 -21.62 -10.06
N ASN A 47 8.51 -22.23 -10.22
CA ASN A 47 8.05 -22.79 -11.51
C ASN A 47 9.07 -23.69 -12.21
N ASP A 48 9.78 -24.49 -11.46
CA ASP A 48 10.84 -25.40 -11.95
C ASP A 48 11.99 -24.71 -12.71
N SER A 49 12.20 -23.43 -12.45
CA SER A 49 13.27 -22.63 -13.07
C SER A 49 14.68 -23.04 -12.61
N GLY A 50 14.78 -23.81 -11.54
CA GLY A 50 16.04 -24.13 -10.88
C GLY A 50 16.53 -23.05 -9.91
N PHE A 51 15.80 -21.93 -9.79
CA PHE A 51 16.10 -20.82 -8.86
C PHE A 51 14.96 -20.64 -7.85
N GLY A 52 15.32 -20.33 -6.62
CA GLY A 52 14.38 -19.92 -5.59
C GLY A 52 13.82 -18.51 -5.84
N LEU A 53 12.59 -18.26 -5.39
CA LEU A 53 11.91 -16.97 -5.57
C LEU A 53 12.77 -15.77 -5.10
N LEU A 54 13.54 -15.92 -4.02
CA LEU A 54 14.37 -14.85 -3.46
C LEU A 54 15.72 -14.68 -4.17
N GLU A 55 16.07 -15.57 -5.09
CA GLU A 55 17.34 -15.60 -5.81
C GLU A 55 17.22 -15.09 -7.24
N ILE A 56 15.98 -14.89 -7.72
CA ILE A 56 15.68 -14.48 -9.10
C ILE A 56 15.93 -12.99 -9.27
N SER A 57 16.70 -12.64 -10.30
CA SER A 57 16.88 -11.25 -10.69
C SER A 57 15.59 -10.64 -11.21
N HIS A 58 15.27 -9.41 -10.77
CA HIS A 58 14.14 -8.64 -11.31
C HIS A 58 14.24 -8.33 -12.81
N ARG A 59 15.40 -8.58 -13.45
CA ARG A 59 15.64 -8.40 -14.88
C ARG A 59 15.47 -9.70 -15.67
N SER A 60 15.21 -10.84 -15.00
CA SER A 60 15.04 -12.12 -15.67
C SER A 60 13.64 -12.24 -16.28
N GLN A 61 13.53 -13.06 -17.34
CA GLN A 61 12.23 -13.36 -17.95
C GLN A 61 11.27 -14.01 -16.95
N VAL A 62 11.77 -14.89 -16.10
CA VAL A 62 10.97 -15.57 -15.06
C VAL A 62 10.34 -14.56 -14.10
N PHE A 63 11.05 -13.50 -13.72
CA PHE A 63 10.49 -12.44 -12.89
C PHE A 63 9.47 -11.60 -13.68
N GLN A 64 9.78 -11.27 -14.94
CA GLN A 64 8.87 -10.52 -15.80
C GLN A 64 7.55 -11.25 -16.00
N ASP A 65 7.58 -12.57 -16.20
CA ASP A 65 6.38 -13.40 -16.34
C ASP A 65 5.49 -13.35 -15.09
N VAL A 66 6.08 -13.29 -13.89
CA VAL A 66 5.34 -13.10 -12.61
C VAL A 66 4.67 -11.72 -12.58
N VAL A 67 5.39 -10.66 -12.96
CA VAL A 67 4.87 -9.29 -12.98
C VAL A 67 3.73 -9.16 -13.99
N ASP A 68 3.93 -9.66 -15.20
CA ASP A 68 2.91 -9.60 -16.27
C ASP A 68 1.64 -10.36 -15.87
N SER A 69 1.80 -11.54 -15.27
CA SER A 69 0.67 -12.32 -14.72
C SER A 69 -0.06 -11.55 -13.61
N ALA A 70 0.67 -10.87 -12.73
CA ALA A 70 0.08 -10.07 -11.65
C ALA A 70 -0.70 -8.88 -12.21
N MET A 71 -0.14 -8.15 -13.18
CA MET A 71 -0.82 -7.04 -13.86
C MET A 71 -2.09 -7.49 -14.56
N ALA A 72 -2.03 -8.58 -15.31
CA ALA A 72 -3.19 -9.13 -16.01
C ALA A 72 -4.31 -9.55 -15.04
N ARG A 73 -3.95 -10.16 -13.92
CA ARG A 73 -4.90 -10.54 -12.86
C ARG A 73 -5.53 -9.31 -12.19
N LEU A 74 -4.75 -8.29 -11.86
CA LEU A 74 -5.25 -7.04 -11.29
C LEU A 74 -6.24 -6.36 -12.23
N ARG A 75 -5.90 -6.21 -13.51
CA ARG A 75 -6.80 -5.65 -14.51
C ARG A 75 -8.13 -6.39 -14.54
N ARG A 76 -8.10 -7.71 -14.59
CA ARG A 76 -9.31 -8.54 -14.64
C ARG A 76 -10.16 -8.41 -13.35
N VAL A 77 -9.52 -8.46 -12.18
CA VAL A 77 -10.24 -8.46 -10.89
C VAL A 77 -10.84 -7.09 -10.58
N LEU A 78 -10.13 -6.02 -10.91
CA LEU A 78 -10.55 -4.64 -10.65
C LEU A 78 -11.30 -3.99 -11.82
N GLY A 79 -11.43 -4.67 -12.96
CA GLY A 79 -12.07 -4.11 -14.16
C GLY A 79 -11.31 -2.90 -14.73
N VAL A 80 -9.96 -2.89 -14.62
CA VAL A 80 -9.14 -1.75 -15.07
C VAL A 80 -9.16 -1.67 -16.59
N PRO A 81 -9.63 -0.55 -17.20
CA PRO A 81 -9.66 -0.36 -18.64
C PRO A 81 -8.25 -0.30 -19.25
N ASP A 82 -8.15 -0.51 -20.56
CA ASP A 82 -6.86 -0.57 -21.26
C ASP A 82 -6.14 0.79 -21.37
N ASP A 83 -6.86 1.89 -21.25
CA ASP A 83 -6.33 3.26 -21.20
C ASP A 83 -5.68 3.64 -19.87
N TYR A 84 -5.77 2.76 -18.85
CA TYR A 84 -5.08 2.91 -17.58
C TYR A 84 -3.83 2.04 -17.49
N THR A 85 -2.79 2.56 -16.88
CA THR A 85 -1.55 1.82 -16.60
C THR A 85 -1.52 1.31 -15.16
N VAL A 86 -1.22 0.02 -14.99
CA VAL A 86 -0.97 -0.57 -13.66
C VAL A 86 0.51 -0.44 -13.33
N LEU A 87 0.83 0.18 -12.20
CA LEU A 87 2.21 0.37 -11.74
C LEU A 87 2.41 -0.25 -10.36
N PHE A 88 3.51 -1.00 -10.18
CA PHE A 88 3.99 -1.45 -8.88
C PHE A 88 5.05 -0.48 -8.37
N LEU A 89 4.70 0.36 -7.41
CA LEU A 89 5.57 1.40 -6.87
C LEU A 89 5.99 1.06 -5.44
N GLN A 90 7.23 1.41 -5.10
CA GLN A 90 7.74 1.29 -3.74
C GLN A 90 7.22 2.39 -2.82
N GLY A 91 7.47 2.26 -1.51
CA GLY A 91 7.25 3.32 -0.51
C GLY A 91 5.87 3.31 0.14
N GLY A 92 4.98 2.43 -0.29
CA GLY A 92 3.63 2.31 0.26
C GLY A 92 2.81 3.60 0.15
N ALA A 93 1.69 3.68 0.88
CA ALA A 93 0.78 4.82 0.86
C ALA A 93 1.45 6.14 1.30
N SER A 94 2.41 6.09 2.21
CA SER A 94 3.08 7.31 2.69
C SER A 94 3.85 8.02 1.58
N LEU A 95 4.57 7.27 0.72
CA LEU A 95 5.23 7.88 -0.43
C LEU A 95 4.22 8.34 -1.48
N GLN A 96 3.10 7.63 -1.65
CA GLN A 96 2.06 8.02 -2.60
C GLN A 96 1.42 9.36 -2.22
N PHE A 97 1.26 9.70 -0.94
CA PHE A 97 0.81 11.02 -0.52
C PHE A 97 1.73 12.14 -1.03
N TYR A 98 3.04 11.95 -0.89
CA TYR A 98 4.02 12.89 -1.42
C TYR A 98 4.00 12.93 -2.96
N MET A 99 3.99 11.77 -3.62
CA MET A 99 4.00 11.66 -5.08
C MET A 99 2.74 12.25 -5.72
N THR A 100 1.59 12.15 -5.07
CA THR A 100 0.35 12.80 -5.53
C THR A 100 0.54 14.30 -5.62
N ALA A 101 1.01 14.93 -4.55
CA ALA A 101 1.27 16.37 -4.56
C ALA A 101 2.38 16.73 -5.56
N LEU A 102 3.47 15.97 -5.61
CA LEU A 102 4.58 16.22 -6.55
C LEU A 102 4.14 16.21 -8.02
N ASN A 103 3.17 15.39 -8.37
CA ASN A 103 2.68 15.26 -9.75
C ASN A 103 1.52 16.21 -10.08
N LEU A 104 0.72 16.62 -9.11
CA LEU A 104 -0.54 17.31 -9.34
C LEU A 104 -0.57 18.75 -8.79
N LEU A 105 0.44 19.17 -8.03
CA LEU A 105 0.51 20.51 -7.43
C LEU A 105 1.73 21.26 -7.97
N ALA A 106 1.55 22.00 -9.04
CA ALA A 106 2.61 22.81 -9.63
C ALA A 106 2.93 24.05 -8.74
N PRO A 107 4.10 24.70 -8.91
CA PRO A 107 4.43 25.89 -8.18
C PRO A 107 3.37 26.99 -8.33
N GLY A 108 2.85 27.48 -7.21
CA GLY A 108 1.81 28.52 -7.16
C GLY A 108 0.38 27.99 -7.23
N GLU A 109 0.18 26.71 -7.47
CA GLU A 109 -1.13 26.08 -7.40
C GLU A 109 -1.51 25.71 -5.96
N LYS A 110 -2.79 25.39 -5.74
CA LYS A 110 -3.38 25.13 -4.43
C LYS A 110 -4.07 23.79 -4.40
N ALA A 111 -3.94 23.08 -3.27
CA ALA A 111 -4.64 21.83 -3.03
C ALA A 111 -5.34 21.84 -1.68
N ASP A 112 -6.54 21.25 -1.61
CA ASP A 112 -7.35 21.21 -0.40
C ASP A 112 -7.52 19.77 0.08
N TYR A 113 -7.49 19.60 1.41
CA TYR A 113 -7.53 18.31 2.07
C TYR A 113 -8.68 18.24 3.07
N LEU A 114 -9.45 17.18 3.03
CA LEU A 114 -10.41 16.87 4.08
C LEU A 114 -9.72 15.99 5.13
N THR A 115 -9.37 16.59 6.27
CA THR A 115 -8.62 15.90 7.33
C THR A 115 -9.58 15.19 8.27
N THR A 116 -9.80 13.89 8.00
CA THR A 116 -10.76 13.03 8.72
C THR A 116 -10.09 12.03 9.66
N GLY A 117 -8.75 12.04 9.75
CA GLY A 117 -8.00 11.09 10.57
C GLY A 117 -6.48 11.23 10.41
N GLY A 118 -5.74 10.42 11.14
CA GLY A 118 -4.26 10.48 11.13
C GLY A 118 -3.63 10.22 9.77
N TRP A 119 -4.28 9.49 8.86
CA TRP A 119 -3.77 9.28 7.50
C TRP A 119 -3.98 10.51 6.62
N SER A 120 -5.13 11.18 6.71
CA SER A 120 -5.37 12.42 5.99
C SER A 120 -4.49 13.57 6.48
N GLU A 121 -4.18 13.64 7.79
CA GLU A 121 -3.18 14.56 8.31
C GLU A 121 -1.78 14.30 7.73
N LYS A 122 -1.37 13.02 7.63
CA LYS A 122 -0.10 12.66 6.99
C LYS A 122 -0.08 13.08 5.53
N ALA A 123 -1.17 12.82 4.80
CA ALA A 123 -1.28 13.22 3.41
C ALA A 123 -1.15 14.73 3.24
N LEU A 124 -1.84 15.52 4.07
CA LEU A 124 -1.72 16.98 4.08
C LEU A 124 -0.28 17.43 4.37
N LYS A 125 0.37 16.85 5.39
CA LYS A 125 1.76 17.19 5.74
C LYS A 125 2.74 16.90 4.58
N GLU A 126 2.55 15.82 3.84
CA GLU A 126 3.38 15.53 2.67
C GLU A 126 3.12 16.52 1.53
N ALA A 127 1.88 16.93 1.30
CA ALA A 127 1.56 17.94 0.29
C ALA A 127 2.12 19.33 0.64
N GLN A 128 2.10 19.71 1.91
CA GLN A 128 2.68 20.99 2.40
C GLN A 128 4.19 21.10 2.19
N ARG A 129 4.88 19.98 2.00
CA ARG A 129 6.31 19.97 1.62
C ARG A 129 6.53 20.30 0.15
N VAL A 130 5.48 20.16 -0.66
CA VAL A 130 5.53 20.40 -2.11
C VAL A 130 5.01 21.79 -2.46
N GLY A 131 3.87 22.20 -1.86
CA GLY A 131 3.23 23.45 -2.23
C GLY A 131 2.14 23.91 -1.26
N ASP A 132 1.27 24.78 -1.74
CA ASP A 132 0.17 25.37 -0.97
C ASP A 132 -0.97 24.38 -0.78
N ALA A 133 -0.90 23.61 0.30
CA ALA A 133 -1.93 22.67 0.71
C ALA A 133 -2.50 23.03 2.08
N ILE A 134 -3.82 23.08 2.21
CA ILE A 134 -4.50 23.38 3.46
C ILE A 134 -5.54 22.32 3.82
N SER A 135 -5.93 22.26 5.10
CA SER A 135 -7.13 21.55 5.50
C SER A 135 -8.37 22.42 5.18
N ALA A 136 -9.25 21.88 4.34
CA ALA A 136 -10.53 22.49 4.01
C ALA A 136 -11.61 22.18 5.07
N TRP A 137 -11.33 21.20 5.91
CA TRP A 137 -12.13 20.84 7.08
C TRP A 137 -11.20 20.25 8.15
N ASP A 138 -11.26 20.85 9.34
CA ASP A 138 -10.55 20.39 10.52
C ASP A 138 -11.56 20.20 11.65
N PRO A 139 -11.72 19.01 12.22
CA PRO A 139 -12.51 18.83 13.42
C PRO A 139 -11.82 19.59 14.55
N SER A 140 -12.44 20.65 15.03
CA SER A 140 -11.89 21.71 15.90
C SER A 140 -11.37 21.24 17.27
N GLU A 141 -11.29 19.95 17.57
CA GLU A 141 -10.92 19.41 18.88
C GLU A 141 -10.03 18.14 18.83
N GLY A 142 -9.38 17.84 17.70
CA GLY A 142 -8.40 16.74 17.64
C GLY A 142 -8.97 15.32 17.72
N GLU A 143 -10.27 15.15 17.73
CA GLU A 143 -10.93 13.86 17.76
C GLU A 143 -11.66 13.58 16.44
N PHE A 144 -11.05 12.74 15.59
CA PHE A 144 -11.64 12.29 14.34
C PHE A 144 -12.78 11.28 14.60
N LYS A 145 -13.96 11.78 14.93
CA LYS A 145 -15.14 10.95 15.25
C LYS A 145 -16.12 10.80 14.09
N ARG A 146 -15.99 11.65 13.05
CA ARG A 146 -16.91 11.69 11.91
C ARG A 146 -16.25 12.33 10.70
N VAL A 147 -16.89 12.21 9.57
CA VAL A 147 -16.61 12.98 8.36
C VAL A 147 -17.41 14.27 8.33
N PRO A 148 -17.01 15.31 7.58
CA PRO A 148 -17.80 16.52 7.41
C PRO A 148 -19.10 16.23 6.67
N LYS A 149 -20.14 17.01 6.98
CA LYS A 149 -21.38 17.08 6.21
C LYS A 149 -21.25 18.18 5.15
N ASP A 150 -22.18 18.18 4.21
CA ASP A 150 -22.27 19.25 3.23
C ASP A 150 -22.43 20.60 3.92
N GLY A 151 -21.64 21.57 3.50
CA GLY A 151 -21.61 22.92 4.08
C GLY A 151 -20.69 23.08 5.32
N GLU A 152 -20.08 22.03 5.85
CA GLU A 152 -19.13 22.12 6.97
C GLU A 152 -17.68 22.27 6.54
N TYR A 153 -17.39 22.20 5.25
CA TYR A 153 -16.05 22.36 4.67
C TYR A 153 -16.05 23.45 3.60
N SER A 154 -14.91 24.05 3.37
CA SER A 154 -14.75 25.10 2.38
C SER A 154 -13.59 24.78 1.44
N ILE A 155 -13.93 24.40 0.19
CA ILE A 155 -12.97 24.17 -0.87
C ILE A 155 -12.65 25.50 -1.57
N ARG A 156 -11.36 25.80 -1.73
CA ARG A 156 -10.93 26.96 -2.53
C ARG A 156 -11.31 26.77 -3.99
N GLN A 157 -11.88 27.79 -4.62
CA GLN A 157 -12.32 27.70 -6.02
C GLN A 157 -11.16 27.48 -7.00
N ASP A 158 -9.95 27.88 -6.63
CA ASP A 158 -8.72 27.73 -7.40
C ASP A 158 -7.85 26.57 -6.94
N ALA A 159 -8.40 25.66 -6.13
CA ALA A 159 -7.73 24.39 -5.79
C ALA A 159 -7.72 23.47 -7.01
N VAL A 160 -6.54 22.98 -7.40
CA VAL A 160 -6.36 22.07 -8.56
C VAL A 160 -6.84 20.65 -8.26
N TYR A 161 -6.86 20.26 -6.98
CA TYR A 161 -7.49 19.02 -6.52
C TYR A 161 -7.94 19.10 -5.06
N VAL A 162 -8.84 18.19 -4.73
CA VAL A 162 -9.25 17.91 -3.35
C VAL A 162 -8.85 16.48 -2.99
N HIS A 163 -8.19 16.32 -1.84
CA HIS A 163 -7.80 15.01 -1.32
C HIS A 163 -8.66 14.62 -0.13
N TYR A 164 -9.10 13.37 -0.11
CA TYR A 164 -9.68 12.73 1.07
C TYR A 164 -9.12 11.32 1.23
N THR A 165 -9.13 10.84 2.48
CA THR A 165 -8.71 9.47 2.81
C THR A 165 -9.92 8.70 3.32
N SER A 166 -10.25 7.59 2.67
CA SER A 166 -11.38 6.71 3.03
C SER A 166 -10.99 5.76 4.18
#